data_49c51b44d324ccb8a6fc54673c242ff8
#
_entry.id   49c51b44d324ccb8a6fc54673c242ff8
#
_cell.length_a   1.000
_cell.length_b   1.000
_cell.length_c   1.000
_cell.angle_alpha   90.00
_cell.angle_beta   90.00
_cell.angle_gamma   90.00
#
_symmetry.space_group_name_H-M   'P 1'
#
loop_
_entity.id
_entity.type
_entity.pdbx_description
1 polymer ?
#
loop_
_entity_poly.entity_id
_entity_poly.type
_entity_poly.pdbx_seq_one_letter_code
_entity_poly.pdbx_strand_id
1 'polypeptide(L)'
;NTILNTADIRTITGSDIPDCDGIIGGPPCQAWSEGGKCRGIEDPRGQLFLDYIRIVKDKKPKFFLIENVQGILEEKHKQSLKGFILSLEDAGYKLTYELLNAADYNIPQDRFRVFFIGIRNDLTNKFEFPNAVCTDKITLRKAIGDILEKPRGYYTNKVECENQERSNHDVYIGPYDVKYMARNRVRSWDEV
;
A
#
# COMPACT_ATOMS: atom_id res chain seq x y z
N ASN A 1 14.12 -18.38 -3.95
CA ASN A 1 12.86 -19.16 -4.07
C ASN A 1 11.80 -18.46 -3.23
N THR A 2 10.64 -18.17 -3.84
CA THR A 2 9.49 -17.59 -3.13
C THR A 2 8.56 -18.73 -2.73
N ILE A 3 8.14 -18.75 -1.47
CA ILE A 3 7.12 -19.67 -0.96
C ILE A 3 5.80 -18.91 -0.90
N LEU A 4 4.78 -19.39 -1.60
CA LEU A 4 3.43 -18.84 -1.53
C LEU A 4 2.62 -19.68 -0.52
N ASN A 5 2.11 -19.01 0.53
CA ASN A 5 1.13 -19.59 1.45
C ASN A 5 -0.22 -18.85 1.22
N THR A 6 -1.27 -19.59 0.91
CA THR A 6 -2.62 -19.06 0.64
C THR A 6 -3.58 -19.29 1.81
N ALA A 7 -3.09 -19.74 2.96
CA ALA A 7 -3.89 -19.94 4.14
C ALA A 7 -4.39 -18.60 4.72
N ASP A 8 -5.50 -18.64 5.44
CA ASP A 8 -6.02 -17.49 6.14
C ASP A 8 -5.04 -17.10 7.26
N ILE A 9 -4.66 -15.82 7.35
CA ILE A 9 -3.73 -15.31 8.35
C ILE A 9 -4.16 -15.64 9.80
N ARG A 10 -5.47 -15.79 10.05
CA ARG A 10 -6.02 -16.16 11.35
C ARG A 10 -5.61 -17.58 11.78
N THR A 11 -5.28 -18.44 10.83
CA THR A 11 -4.84 -19.83 11.08
C THR A 11 -3.33 -19.99 11.08
N ILE A 12 -2.58 -18.98 10.63
CA ILE A 12 -1.12 -18.98 10.57
C ILE A 12 -0.56 -18.61 11.93
N THR A 13 0.42 -19.36 12.38
CA THR A 13 1.21 -19.07 13.60
C THR A 13 2.62 -18.61 13.23
N GLY A 14 3.37 -18.08 14.20
CA GLY A 14 4.76 -17.70 13.97
C GLY A 14 5.65 -18.87 13.51
N SER A 15 5.33 -20.12 13.88
CA SER A 15 6.07 -21.30 13.44
C SER A 15 5.86 -21.66 11.98
N ASP A 16 4.76 -21.23 11.38
CA ASP A 16 4.46 -21.48 9.97
C ASP A 16 5.20 -20.51 9.04
N ILE A 17 5.80 -19.45 9.60
CA ILE A 17 6.52 -18.42 8.87
C ILE A 17 8.03 -18.63 9.05
N PRO A 18 8.81 -18.70 7.97
CA PRO A 18 10.27 -18.78 8.07
C PRO A 18 10.84 -17.60 8.87
N ASP A 19 12.04 -17.79 9.43
CA ASP A 19 12.75 -16.67 10.04
C ASP A 19 13.05 -15.60 9.00
N CYS A 20 12.76 -14.37 9.36
CA CYS A 20 12.87 -13.23 8.45
C CYS A 20 13.33 -11.98 9.20
N ASP A 21 14.06 -11.13 8.49
CA ASP A 21 14.52 -9.86 9.03
C ASP A 21 13.41 -8.81 9.11
N GLY A 22 12.42 -8.91 8.25
CA GLY A 22 11.32 -7.96 8.19
C GLY A 22 10.00 -8.56 7.75
N ILE A 23 8.89 -7.94 8.20
CA ILE A 23 7.52 -8.28 7.80
C ILE A 23 6.88 -7.05 7.18
N ILE A 24 6.38 -7.18 5.96
CA ILE A 24 5.66 -6.11 5.25
C ILE A 24 4.23 -6.57 5.01
N GLY A 25 3.25 -5.70 5.27
CA GLY A 25 1.86 -6.03 5.06
C GLY A 25 0.94 -4.84 4.87
N GLY A 26 -0.16 -5.08 4.15
CA GLY A 26 -1.28 -4.16 4.01
C GLY A 26 -2.56 -4.85 4.49
N PRO A 27 -2.81 -4.93 5.80
CA PRO A 27 -4.05 -5.52 6.31
C PRO A 27 -5.27 -4.77 5.75
N PRO A 28 -6.42 -5.45 5.52
CA PRO A 28 -7.56 -4.88 4.81
C PRO A 28 -8.01 -3.52 5.33
N CYS A 29 -8.12 -2.57 4.42
CA CYS A 29 -8.51 -1.18 4.70
C CYS A 29 -10.03 -0.96 4.76
N GLN A 30 -10.85 -1.96 4.41
CA GLN A 30 -12.30 -1.80 4.23
C GLN A 30 -13.03 -1.41 5.53
N ALA A 31 -12.48 -1.76 6.67
CA ALA A 31 -13.00 -1.37 7.98
C ALA A 31 -12.75 0.12 8.29
N TRP A 32 -11.75 0.74 7.65
CA TRP A 32 -11.25 2.09 7.90
C TRP A 32 -11.54 3.07 6.76
N SER A 33 -12.05 2.60 5.60
CA SER A 33 -12.26 3.43 4.42
C SER A 33 -13.67 4.03 4.37
N GLU A 34 -13.79 5.21 3.77
CA GLU A 34 -15.08 5.88 3.51
C GLU A 34 -16.03 5.04 2.66
N GLY A 35 -15.51 4.22 1.73
CA GLY A 35 -16.31 3.29 0.93
C GLY A 35 -16.81 2.06 1.69
N GLY A 36 -16.36 1.85 2.93
CA GLY A 36 -16.82 0.81 3.84
C GLY A 36 -17.81 1.34 4.88
N LYS A 37 -18.26 0.46 5.78
CA LYS A 37 -19.17 0.86 6.88
C LYS A 37 -18.45 1.60 8.03
N CYS A 38 -17.15 1.93 7.86
CA CYS A 38 -16.30 2.62 8.83
C CYS A 38 -16.37 2.06 10.27
N ARG A 39 -16.54 0.75 10.44
CA ARG A 39 -16.71 0.11 11.75
C ARG A 39 -15.39 -0.13 12.49
N GLY A 40 -14.24 0.14 11.84
CA GLY A 40 -12.94 -0.04 12.46
C GLY A 40 -12.72 -1.47 12.94
N ILE A 41 -12.30 -1.60 14.20
CA ILE A 41 -12.01 -2.90 14.84
C ILE A 41 -13.26 -3.77 15.06
N GLU A 42 -14.46 -3.20 15.04
CA GLU A 42 -15.71 -3.96 15.18
C GLU A 42 -16.06 -4.76 13.90
N ASP A 43 -15.46 -4.39 12.76
CA ASP A 43 -15.57 -5.18 11.54
C ASP A 43 -14.59 -6.37 11.60
N PRO A 44 -15.02 -7.60 11.27
CA PRO A 44 -14.11 -8.77 11.23
C PRO A 44 -12.88 -8.57 10.37
N ARG A 45 -12.95 -7.68 9.37
CA ARG A 45 -11.81 -7.31 8.52
C ARG A 45 -10.85 -6.33 9.23
N GLY A 46 -11.35 -5.50 10.15
CA GLY A 46 -10.53 -4.67 11.02
C GLY A 46 -9.72 -5.49 12.01
N GLN A 47 -10.23 -6.65 12.41
CA GLN A 47 -9.53 -7.59 13.27
C GLN A 47 -8.30 -8.22 12.60
N LEU A 48 -8.23 -8.29 11.25
CA LEU A 48 -7.04 -8.77 10.54
C LEU A 48 -5.81 -7.88 10.78
N PHE A 49 -6.00 -6.64 11.20
CA PHE A 49 -4.90 -5.81 11.67
C PHE A 49 -4.27 -6.36 12.96
N LEU A 50 -5.10 -6.90 13.86
CA LEU A 50 -4.62 -7.56 15.09
C LEU A 50 -3.88 -8.85 14.78
N ASP A 51 -4.31 -9.60 13.76
CA ASP A 51 -3.59 -10.80 13.33
C ASP A 51 -2.21 -10.46 12.77
N TYR A 52 -2.08 -9.37 12.02
CA TYR A 52 -0.78 -8.87 11.61
C TYR A 52 0.11 -8.55 12.83
N ILE A 53 -0.42 -7.83 13.83
CA ILE A 53 0.31 -7.52 15.07
C ILE A 53 0.71 -8.79 15.80
N ARG A 54 -0.17 -9.80 15.87
CA ARG A 54 0.11 -11.10 16.48
C ARG A 54 1.32 -11.76 15.81
N ILE A 55 1.35 -11.81 14.48
CA ILE A 55 2.46 -12.39 13.72
C ILE A 55 3.77 -11.62 13.99
N VAL A 56 3.73 -10.29 14.02
CA VAL A 56 4.91 -9.47 14.36
C VAL A 56 5.43 -9.80 15.77
N LYS A 57 4.53 -9.95 16.74
CA LYS A 57 4.88 -10.33 18.11
C LYS A 57 5.49 -11.73 18.21
N ASP A 58 4.96 -12.68 17.46
CA ASP A 58 5.43 -14.06 17.45
C ASP A 58 6.80 -14.17 16.78
N LYS A 59 6.99 -13.53 15.64
CA LYS A 59 8.22 -13.63 14.82
C LYS A 59 9.34 -12.71 15.28
N LYS A 60 9.02 -11.60 15.92
CA LYS A 60 9.97 -10.58 16.38
C LYS A 60 10.99 -10.17 15.30
N PRO A 61 10.53 -9.80 14.09
CA PRO A 61 11.44 -9.36 13.03
C PRO A 61 12.26 -8.13 13.45
N LYS A 62 13.34 -7.83 12.75
CA LYS A 62 14.14 -6.62 13.00
C LYS A 62 13.35 -5.34 12.72
N PHE A 63 12.49 -5.39 11.70
CA PHE A 63 11.57 -4.31 11.36
C PHE A 63 10.25 -4.85 10.81
N PHE A 64 9.24 -4.00 10.83
CA PHE A 64 8.00 -4.24 10.08
C PHE A 64 7.53 -2.98 9.37
N LEU A 65 6.73 -3.16 8.33
CA LEU A 65 6.04 -2.10 7.62
C LEU A 65 4.56 -2.45 7.47
N ILE A 66 3.68 -1.52 7.85
CA ILE A 66 2.24 -1.62 7.61
C ILE A 66 1.82 -0.47 6.71
N GLU A 67 1.14 -0.78 5.60
CA GLU A 67 0.47 0.22 4.76
C GLU A 67 -1.04 0.20 5.03
N ASN A 68 -1.65 1.39 5.07
CA ASN A 68 -3.10 1.49 5.16
C ASN A 68 -3.62 2.80 4.53
N VAL A 69 -4.94 2.95 4.46
CA VAL A 69 -5.59 4.18 3.99
C VAL A 69 -5.57 5.26 5.05
N GLN A 70 -5.65 6.54 4.63
CA GLN A 70 -5.65 7.68 5.55
C GLN A 70 -6.80 7.63 6.58
N GLY A 71 -7.92 6.97 6.26
CA GLY A 71 -9.07 6.86 7.15
C GLY A 71 -8.75 6.26 8.52
N ILE A 72 -7.68 5.46 8.66
CA ILE A 72 -7.24 4.93 9.96
C ILE A 72 -6.80 6.04 10.93
N LEU A 73 -6.44 7.22 10.42
CA LEU A 73 -6.03 8.38 11.23
C LEU A 73 -7.20 9.25 11.67
N GLU A 74 -8.45 8.97 11.23
CA GLU A 74 -9.62 9.75 11.63
C GLU A 74 -9.88 9.64 13.12
N GLU A 75 -10.44 10.72 13.70
CA GLU A 75 -10.68 10.84 15.15
C GLU A 75 -11.50 9.68 15.72
N LYS A 76 -12.50 9.18 14.99
CA LYS A 76 -13.31 8.03 15.39
C LYS A 76 -12.50 6.72 15.58
N HIS A 77 -11.31 6.63 14.98
CA HIS A 77 -10.42 5.46 15.06
C HIS A 77 -9.23 5.67 15.98
N LYS A 78 -9.06 6.85 16.53
CA LYS A 78 -7.91 7.26 17.35
C LYS A 78 -7.63 6.33 18.52
N GLN A 79 -8.68 5.88 19.21
CA GLN A 79 -8.52 4.97 20.34
C GLN A 79 -7.99 3.59 19.90
N SER A 80 -8.53 3.03 18.82
CA SER A 80 -8.07 1.77 18.26
C SER A 80 -6.62 1.88 17.76
N LEU A 81 -6.30 2.97 17.03
CA LEU A 81 -4.96 3.24 16.55
C LEU A 81 -3.96 3.35 17.70
N LYS A 82 -4.31 4.06 18.78
CA LYS A 82 -3.48 4.16 19.98
C LYS A 82 -3.23 2.78 20.60
N GLY A 83 -4.27 1.94 20.68
CA GLY A 83 -4.13 0.56 21.16
C GLY A 83 -3.17 -0.28 20.32
N PHE A 84 -3.22 -0.15 18.99
CA PHE A 84 -2.30 -0.83 18.09
C PHE A 84 -0.85 -0.39 18.31
N ILE A 85 -0.63 0.94 18.39
CA ILE A 85 0.70 1.50 18.63
C ILE A 85 1.27 0.98 19.95
N LEU A 86 0.53 1.12 21.04
CA LEU A 86 0.96 0.63 22.36
C LEU A 86 1.26 -0.88 22.34
N SER A 87 0.43 -1.66 21.66
CA SER A 87 0.63 -3.11 21.53
C SER A 87 1.92 -3.50 20.83
N LEU A 88 2.39 -2.69 19.89
CA LEU A 88 3.65 -2.90 19.16
C LEU A 88 4.84 -2.34 19.95
N GLU A 89 4.66 -1.21 20.65
CA GLU A 89 5.67 -0.67 21.57
C GLU A 89 5.97 -1.64 22.73
N ASP A 90 4.92 -2.21 23.33
CA ASP A 90 5.04 -3.25 24.36
C ASP A 90 5.73 -4.53 23.84
N ALA A 91 5.60 -4.81 22.54
CA ALA A 91 6.30 -5.91 21.89
C ALA A 91 7.79 -5.61 21.62
N GLY A 92 8.27 -4.42 21.98
CA GLY A 92 9.67 -4.03 21.88
C GLY A 92 10.05 -3.33 20.59
N TYR A 93 9.10 -2.59 19.97
CA TYR A 93 9.36 -1.81 18.75
C TYR A 93 9.23 -0.31 18.99
N LYS A 94 10.08 0.44 18.30
CA LYS A 94 9.98 1.88 18.18
C LYS A 94 9.24 2.20 16.88
N LEU A 95 8.07 2.83 16.99
CA LEU A 95 7.23 3.15 15.85
C LEU A 95 7.42 4.58 15.36
N THR A 96 7.39 4.71 14.05
CA THR A 96 7.23 5.98 13.33
C THR A 96 6.15 5.79 12.29
N TYR A 97 5.27 6.77 12.09
CA TYR A 97 4.27 6.71 11.03
C TYR A 97 4.09 8.06 10.37
N GLU A 98 3.75 8.03 9.07
CA GLU A 98 3.52 9.22 8.27
C GLU A 98 2.47 8.97 7.20
N LEU A 99 1.71 10.01 6.88
CA LEU A 99 0.76 10.03 5.76
C LEU A 99 1.50 10.59 4.53
N LEU A 100 1.72 9.75 3.53
CA LEU A 100 2.40 10.10 2.30
C LEU A 100 1.42 10.21 1.14
N ASN A 101 1.68 11.17 0.25
CA ASN A 101 1.00 11.25 -1.04
C ASN A 101 1.95 10.78 -2.15
N ALA A 102 1.55 9.81 -2.95
CA ALA A 102 2.34 9.30 -4.05
C ALA A 102 2.77 10.41 -5.04
N ALA A 103 1.92 11.43 -5.23
CA ALA A 103 2.20 12.56 -6.11
C ALA A 103 3.44 13.37 -5.68
N ASP A 104 3.79 13.36 -4.40
CA ASP A 104 4.95 14.07 -3.86
C ASP A 104 6.27 13.33 -4.15
N TYR A 105 6.18 12.11 -4.70
CA TYR A 105 7.31 11.22 -5.04
C TYR A 105 7.38 10.90 -6.55
N ASN A 106 7.00 11.85 -7.39
CA ASN A 106 7.02 11.73 -8.86
C ASN A 106 6.11 10.62 -9.44
N ILE A 107 5.07 10.23 -8.70
CA ILE A 107 4.06 9.30 -9.20
C ILE A 107 2.85 10.13 -9.66
N PRO A 108 2.38 9.99 -10.91
CA PRO A 108 1.25 10.76 -11.44
C PRO A 108 -0.10 10.27 -10.89
N GLN A 109 -0.20 10.16 -9.57
CA GLN A 109 -1.39 9.71 -8.86
C GLN A 109 -1.51 10.43 -7.52
N ASP A 110 -2.63 11.09 -7.31
CA ASP A 110 -2.99 11.65 -6.01
C ASP A 110 -3.52 10.52 -5.12
N ARG A 111 -2.59 9.88 -4.39
CA ARG A 111 -2.87 8.70 -3.58
C ARG A 111 -2.24 8.83 -2.19
N PHE A 112 -3.09 9.08 -1.21
CA PHE A 112 -2.68 9.15 0.19
C PHE A 112 -2.67 7.76 0.84
N ARG A 113 -1.56 7.43 1.50
CA ARG A 113 -1.40 6.21 2.30
C ARG A 113 -0.61 6.49 3.56
N VAL A 114 -1.04 5.90 4.66
CA VAL A 114 -0.28 5.94 5.89
C VAL A 114 0.62 4.71 5.96
N PHE A 115 1.87 4.93 6.32
CA PHE A 115 2.85 3.89 6.55
C PHE A 115 3.25 3.91 8.02
N PHE A 116 3.21 2.75 8.66
CA PHE A 116 3.73 2.54 10.00
C PHE A 116 4.99 1.69 9.87
N ILE A 117 6.09 2.18 10.41
CA ILE A 117 7.38 1.47 10.42
C ILE A 117 7.75 1.23 11.88
N GLY A 118 8.03 -0.02 12.22
CA GLY A 118 8.55 -0.39 13.53
C GLY A 118 9.95 -0.94 13.40
N ILE A 119 10.88 -0.41 14.19
CA ILE A 119 12.24 -0.92 14.34
C ILE A 119 12.36 -1.51 15.73
N ARG A 120 12.91 -2.73 15.83
CA ARG A 120 13.06 -3.42 17.11
C ARG A 120 14.06 -2.66 18.00
N ASN A 121 13.74 -2.55 19.29
CA ASN A 121 14.42 -1.68 20.26
C ASN A 121 15.90 -2.03 20.52
N ASP A 122 16.32 -3.29 20.24
CA ASP A 122 17.71 -3.71 20.33
C ASP A 122 18.60 -3.20 19.21
N LEU A 123 18.01 -2.59 18.17
CA LEU A 123 18.72 -2.01 17.04
C LEU A 123 18.94 -0.51 17.27
N THR A 124 20.12 -0.04 16.92
CA THR A 124 20.50 1.39 17.05
C THR A 124 19.97 2.25 15.89
N ASN A 125 19.53 1.63 14.81
CA ASN A 125 19.04 2.29 13.61
C ASN A 125 17.72 3.03 13.89
N LYS A 126 17.61 4.24 13.35
CA LYS A 126 16.35 4.98 13.28
C LYS A 126 15.84 4.95 11.85
N PHE A 127 14.53 4.86 11.69
CA PHE A 127 13.92 5.06 10.40
C PHE A 127 13.43 6.50 10.27
N GLU A 128 13.72 7.11 9.13
CA GLU A 128 13.22 8.43 8.75
C GLU A 128 12.54 8.31 7.39
N PHE A 129 11.36 8.88 7.27
CA PHE A 129 10.65 8.91 5.99
C PHE A 129 11.43 9.77 4.99
N PRO A 130 11.45 9.38 3.71
CA PRO A 130 12.09 10.19 2.69
C PRO A 130 11.34 11.51 2.50
N ASN A 131 12.08 12.59 2.34
CA ASN A 131 11.48 13.88 2.00
C ASN A 131 10.78 13.81 0.65
N ALA A 132 9.71 14.59 0.48
CA ALA A 132 9.08 14.80 -0.81
C ALA A 132 10.14 15.28 -1.84
N VAL A 133 10.16 14.66 -3.00
CA VAL A 133 11.16 14.92 -4.05
C VAL A 133 10.63 15.80 -5.17
N CYS A 134 9.33 16.07 -5.18
CA CYS A 134 8.64 16.78 -6.25
C CYS A 134 7.98 18.06 -5.75
N THR A 135 8.42 19.20 -6.29
CA THR A 135 7.74 20.48 -6.10
C THR A 135 6.61 20.68 -7.11
N ASP A 136 6.79 20.16 -8.34
CA ASP A 136 5.82 20.21 -9.42
C ASP A 136 5.29 18.81 -9.72
N LYS A 137 4.06 18.54 -9.29
CA LYS A 137 3.41 17.24 -9.48
C LYS A 137 3.33 16.86 -10.95
N ILE A 138 3.69 15.61 -11.24
CA ILE A 138 3.58 15.05 -12.58
C ILE A 138 2.10 14.77 -12.85
N THR A 139 1.54 15.41 -13.90
CA THR A 139 0.17 15.12 -14.33
C THR A 139 0.08 13.78 -15.04
N LEU A 140 -1.10 13.16 -15.00
CA LEU A 140 -1.36 11.92 -15.75
C LEU A 140 -1.13 12.13 -17.27
N ARG A 141 -1.51 13.29 -17.81
CA ARG A 141 -1.23 13.66 -19.21
C ARG A 141 0.26 13.64 -19.53
N LYS A 142 1.11 14.17 -18.63
CA LYS A 142 2.57 14.16 -18.83
C LYS A 142 3.15 12.76 -18.77
N ALA A 143 2.56 11.88 -17.94
CA ALA A 143 3.07 10.53 -17.73
C ALA A 143 2.70 9.53 -18.84
N ILE A 144 1.47 9.63 -19.38
CA ILE A 144 0.92 8.65 -20.34
C ILE A 144 0.25 9.31 -21.55
N GLY A 145 0.49 10.61 -21.81
CA GLY A 145 -0.15 11.35 -22.89
C GLY A 145 0.18 10.81 -24.29
N ASP A 146 1.37 10.26 -24.46
CA ASP A 146 1.82 9.60 -25.68
C ASP A 146 1.01 8.35 -26.03
N ILE A 147 0.45 7.67 -25.01
CA ILE A 147 -0.42 6.49 -25.21
C ILE A 147 -1.78 6.92 -25.81
N LEU A 148 -2.26 8.13 -25.47
CA LEU A 148 -3.54 8.65 -25.96
C LEU A 148 -3.53 9.00 -27.44
N GLU A 149 -2.37 9.31 -28.01
CA GLU A 149 -2.18 9.64 -29.42
C GLU A 149 -2.17 8.39 -30.31
N LYS A 150 -2.06 7.20 -29.70
CA LYS A 150 -2.05 5.93 -30.43
C LYS A 150 -3.48 5.48 -30.78
N PRO A 151 -3.72 4.94 -32.00
CA PRO A 151 -5.05 4.50 -32.42
C PRO A 151 -5.64 3.47 -31.45
N ARG A 152 -6.96 3.50 -31.24
CA ARG A 152 -7.67 2.47 -30.48
C ARG A 152 -7.37 1.10 -31.11
N GLY A 153 -6.88 0.15 -30.31
CA GLY A 153 -6.54 -1.20 -30.77
C GLY A 153 -5.04 -1.43 -31.01
N TYR A 154 -4.19 -0.42 -30.80
CA TYR A 154 -2.74 -0.55 -30.99
C TYR A 154 -2.12 -1.70 -30.17
N TYR A 155 -2.75 -2.09 -29.06
CA TYR A 155 -2.29 -3.16 -28.16
C TYR A 155 -3.22 -4.39 -28.12
N THR A 156 -4.04 -4.61 -29.17
CA THR A 156 -5.01 -5.71 -29.16
C THR A 156 -4.39 -7.07 -29.46
N ASN A 157 -3.14 -7.16 -29.94
CA ASN A 157 -2.45 -8.39 -30.25
C ASN A 157 -1.14 -8.52 -29.50
N LYS A 158 -1.06 -9.55 -28.63
CA LYS A 158 0.15 -9.88 -27.86
C LYS A 158 1.38 -10.10 -28.73
N VAL A 159 1.20 -10.54 -29.97
CA VAL A 159 2.27 -10.82 -30.94
C VAL A 159 2.88 -9.54 -31.52
N GLU A 160 2.11 -8.46 -31.65
CA GLU A 160 2.61 -7.18 -32.14
C GLU A 160 3.47 -6.44 -31.10
N CYS A 161 3.21 -6.68 -29.80
CA CYS A 161 4.03 -6.12 -28.73
C CYS A 161 5.42 -6.73 -28.61
N GLU A 162 5.61 -7.95 -29.10
CA GLU A 162 6.90 -8.68 -29.00
C GLU A 162 7.93 -8.21 -30.03
N ASN A 163 7.51 -7.55 -31.09
CA ASN A 163 8.35 -7.17 -32.25
C ASN A 163 8.67 -5.68 -32.36
N GLN A 164 8.18 -4.83 -31.44
CA GLN A 164 8.50 -3.39 -31.43
C GLN A 164 9.52 -3.05 -30.33
N GLU A 165 10.41 -2.10 -30.62
CA GLU A 165 11.26 -1.51 -29.57
C GLU A 165 10.37 -0.98 -28.46
N ARG A 166 10.50 -1.58 -27.26
CA ARG A 166 9.67 -1.27 -26.09
C ARG A 166 9.99 0.15 -25.64
N SER A 167 9.02 1.05 -25.76
CA SER A 167 9.08 2.30 -25.01
C SER A 167 8.90 2.01 -23.52
N ASN A 168 9.39 2.89 -22.65
CA ASN A 168 9.25 2.73 -21.19
C ASN A 168 7.77 2.66 -20.71
N HIS A 169 6.80 2.82 -21.61
CA HIS A 169 5.36 2.84 -21.37
C HIS A 169 4.61 1.69 -22.06
N ASP A 170 5.31 0.70 -22.62
CA ASP A 170 4.67 -0.48 -23.22
C ASP A 170 4.08 -1.39 -22.10
N VAL A 171 3.09 -0.86 -21.40
CA VAL A 171 2.28 -1.63 -20.46
C VAL A 171 1.04 -2.12 -21.21
N TYR A 172 0.79 -3.44 -21.19
CA TYR A 172 -0.44 -4.01 -21.69
C TYR A 172 -1.63 -3.46 -20.88
N ILE A 173 -2.37 -2.54 -21.47
CA ILE A 173 -3.65 -2.09 -20.92
C ILE A 173 -4.74 -2.99 -21.50
N GLY A 174 -5.12 -4.02 -20.75
CA GLY A 174 -6.22 -4.91 -21.13
C GLY A 174 -7.56 -4.18 -21.14
N PRO A 175 -8.57 -4.71 -21.85
CA PRO A 175 -9.91 -4.09 -21.95
C PRO A 175 -10.61 -3.91 -20.59
N TYR A 176 -10.14 -4.56 -19.54
CA TYR A 176 -10.62 -4.39 -18.17
C TYR A 176 -10.07 -3.13 -17.48
N ASP A 177 -8.87 -2.69 -17.83
CA ASP A 177 -8.21 -1.55 -17.20
C ASP A 177 -8.86 -0.23 -17.60
N VAL A 178 -9.33 -0.12 -18.84
CA VAL A 178 -10.09 1.04 -19.32
C VAL A 178 -11.41 1.20 -18.57
N LYS A 179 -12.11 0.08 -18.25
CA LYS A 179 -13.34 0.11 -17.44
C LYS A 179 -13.07 0.47 -15.98
N TYR A 180 -11.92 0.08 -15.44
CA TYR A 180 -11.51 0.41 -14.08
C TYR A 180 -11.17 1.88 -13.94
N MET A 181 -10.45 2.45 -14.88
CA MET A 181 -10.15 3.88 -14.93
C MET A 181 -11.43 4.73 -15.06
N ALA A 182 -12.39 4.32 -15.89
CA ALA A 182 -13.66 5.03 -16.06
C ALA A 182 -14.58 4.98 -14.80
N ARG A 183 -14.48 3.95 -13.96
CA ARG A 183 -15.29 3.81 -12.74
C ARG A 183 -14.75 4.59 -11.55
N ASN A 184 -13.45 4.88 -11.50
CA ASN A 184 -12.79 5.53 -10.38
C ASN A 184 -12.65 7.04 -10.59
N ARG A 185 -13.72 7.75 -11.03
CA ARG A 185 -13.78 9.21 -11.12
C ARG A 185 -12.38 9.83 -11.33
N VAL A 186 -11.77 9.56 -12.47
CA VAL A 186 -10.59 10.30 -12.88
C VAL A 186 -11.05 11.74 -12.94
N ARG A 187 -10.63 12.57 -11.99
CA ARG A 187 -10.70 14.01 -12.12
C ARG A 187 -10.08 14.36 -13.45
N SER A 188 -10.46 15.47 -14.04
CA SER A 188 -10.04 15.80 -15.40
C SER A 188 -8.54 15.53 -15.60
N TRP A 189 -8.13 15.12 -16.78
CA TRP A 189 -6.73 14.79 -17.13
C TRP A 189 -5.73 15.88 -16.74
N ASP A 190 -6.20 17.08 -16.46
CA ASP A 190 -5.42 18.26 -16.11
C ASP A 190 -5.39 18.56 -14.60
N GLU A 191 -6.13 17.78 -13.77
CA GLU A 191 -6.25 17.99 -12.32
C GLU A 191 -5.51 16.94 -11.46
N VAL A 192 -4.84 15.98 -12.10
CA VAL A 192 -4.06 14.93 -11.41
C VAL A 192 -2.59 15.11 -11.68
#